data_8d144dfb3606ec97cf6c83b1eae9f21b
#
_entry.id   8d144dfb3606ec97cf6c83b1eae9f21b
#
_cell.length_a   1.000
_cell.length_b   1.000
_cell.length_c   1.000
_cell.angle_alpha   90.00
_cell.angle_beta   90.00
_cell.angle_gamma   90.00
#
_symmetry.space_group_name_H-M   'P 1'
#
loop_
_entity.id
_entity.type
_entity.pdbx_description
1 polymer ?
#
loop_
_entity_poly.entity_id
_entity_poly.type
_entity_poly.pdbx_seq_one_letter_code
_entity_poly.pdbx_strand_id
1 'polypeptide(L)'
;MSPHRAVIEAGPGAIRRLCCGADVVADTAVSAAALAAIDDQVALLDERPVAVDSLWFDALRSVAVDHRDGPVVVHPSWWSAARVEVVTAAARTLTRDVVVHPRSWLLRQASSGVSAATVVVEIAERLVLVAGAEDSAVARRTDAESVAGQVGSVIARMTRGITAVVLIDVPSTVAGAAALAAAIAGAVRGTGSSVVEIDGVRLARLARAALPPSDEPADPAARPATRSRVPTLARVAAAGVALALLAPAAVVRHGATTLQRPPTTLLVEGRVALTIPADWSTQPVVSGPGSARVQVTSPADPEVALHVTQSPVPGETLPGTAQRLKRAIDASPAGVFVDFNPSDIRAGRPAVTYREVRAGHQVRWTILLDGAVRISVGCQSGPGHEDLLREVCAQAVRSVHAVG
;
A
#
# COMPACT_ATOMS: atom_id res chain seq x y z
N MET A 1 9.76 -30.88 12.35
CA MET A 1 8.99 -29.89 11.56
C MET A 1 8.09 -29.15 12.54
N SER A 2 8.08 -27.82 12.46
CA SER A 2 7.29 -26.97 13.36
C SER A 2 5.78 -27.17 13.13
N PRO A 3 4.97 -27.19 14.20
CA PRO A 3 3.54 -27.41 14.09
C PRO A 3 2.72 -26.16 13.70
N HIS A 4 3.37 -25.07 13.32
CA HIS A 4 2.74 -23.82 12.93
C HIS A 4 3.27 -23.33 11.57
N ARG A 5 2.54 -22.40 10.93
CA ARG A 5 2.91 -21.75 9.68
C ARG A 5 4.20 -20.94 9.81
N ALA A 6 5.04 -20.95 8.76
CA ALA A 6 6.14 -19.99 8.69
C ALA A 6 5.58 -18.57 8.54
N VAL A 7 5.99 -17.63 9.37
CA VAL A 7 5.77 -16.19 9.13
C VAL A 7 7.01 -15.62 8.49
N ILE A 8 6.88 -15.16 7.26
CA ILE A 8 7.99 -14.69 6.43
C ILE A 8 7.80 -13.19 6.19
N GLU A 9 8.80 -12.41 6.54
CA GLU A 9 8.93 -11.00 6.19
C GLU A 9 9.57 -10.89 4.81
N ALA A 10 8.86 -10.26 3.87
CA ALA A 10 9.31 -9.99 2.50
C ALA A 10 9.65 -8.51 2.35
N GLY A 11 10.78 -8.06 2.95
CA GLY A 11 11.18 -6.65 2.98
C GLY A 11 10.72 -5.89 4.24
N PRO A 12 11.18 -4.67 4.49
CA PRO A 12 12.19 -3.95 3.71
C PRO A 12 13.63 -4.48 3.96
N GLY A 13 14.43 -4.51 2.90
CA GLY A 13 15.87 -4.79 2.96
C GLY A 13 16.28 -6.24 3.16
N ALA A 14 15.39 -7.17 3.52
CA ALA A 14 15.67 -8.59 3.69
C ALA A 14 14.42 -9.45 3.52
N ILE A 15 14.64 -10.73 3.21
CA ILE A 15 13.61 -11.78 3.26
C ILE A 15 14.00 -12.71 4.40
N ARG A 16 13.15 -12.80 5.44
CA ARG A 16 13.50 -13.55 6.66
C ARG A 16 12.28 -14.17 7.34
N ARG A 17 12.52 -15.20 8.15
CA ARG A 17 11.49 -15.82 8.98
C ARG A 17 11.38 -15.10 10.33
N LEU A 18 10.16 -14.77 10.75
CA LEU A 18 9.86 -14.09 12.01
C LEU A 18 9.44 -15.03 13.15
N CYS A 19 8.98 -16.24 12.83
CA CYS A 19 8.60 -17.24 13.83
C CYS A 19 9.83 -18.05 14.33
N CYS A 20 9.66 -18.87 15.36
CA CYS A 20 10.60 -19.92 15.82
C CYS A 20 11.95 -19.50 16.44
N GLY A 21 12.19 -18.25 16.74
CA GLY A 21 13.35 -17.82 17.54
C GLY A 21 14.74 -17.89 16.90
N ALA A 22 14.90 -18.52 15.74
CA ALA A 22 16.13 -18.46 14.96
C ALA A 22 15.96 -17.40 13.85
N ASP A 23 16.88 -16.47 13.74
CA ASP A 23 16.94 -15.52 12.62
C ASP A 23 17.37 -16.26 11.35
N VAL A 24 16.40 -16.90 10.70
CA VAL A 24 16.62 -17.50 9.39
C VAL A 24 16.38 -16.43 8.34
N VAL A 25 17.44 -15.99 7.70
CA VAL A 25 17.43 -14.98 6.64
C VAL A 25 17.79 -15.68 5.34
N ALA A 26 17.10 -15.36 4.26
CA ALA A 26 17.47 -15.82 2.92
C ALA A 26 18.83 -15.21 2.53
N ASP A 27 19.50 -15.84 1.57
CA ASP A 27 20.77 -15.33 1.04
C ASP A 27 20.68 -13.84 0.73
N THR A 28 21.68 -13.07 1.16
CA THR A 28 21.66 -11.60 1.08
C THR A 28 21.67 -11.10 -0.37
N ALA A 29 22.44 -11.76 -1.26
CA ALA A 29 22.51 -11.35 -2.66
C ALA A 29 21.20 -11.68 -3.39
N VAL A 30 20.64 -12.87 -3.13
CA VAL A 30 19.33 -13.29 -3.67
C VAL A 30 18.23 -12.36 -3.17
N SER A 31 18.18 -12.05 -1.86
CA SER A 31 17.19 -11.13 -1.28
C SER A 31 17.29 -9.73 -1.87
N ALA A 32 18.51 -9.19 -2.00
CA ALA A 32 18.75 -7.87 -2.56
C ALA A 32 18.32 -7.81 -4.03
N ALA A 33 18.69 -8.82 -4.84
CA ALA A 33 18.30 -8.90 -6.24
C ALA A 33 16.78 -9.04 -6.42
N ALA A 34 16.12 -9.91 -5.63
CA ALA A 34 14.67 -10.10 -5.67
C ALA A 34 13.90 -8.84 -5.30
N LEU A 35 14.32 -8.13 -4.24
CA LEU A 35 13.69 -6.91 -3.78
C LEU A 35 13.92 -5.73 -4.72
N ALA A 36 15.14 -5.59 -5.27
CA ALA A 36 15.47 -4.49 -6.17
C ALA A 36 14.77 -4.59 -7.53
N ALA A 37 14.61 -5.81 -8.04
CA ALA A 37 14.03 -6.07 -9.36
C ALA A 37 12.57 -6.57 -9.32
N ILE A 38 11.85 -6.34 -8.22
CA ILE A 38 10.47 -6.84 -8.06
C ILE A 38 9.50 -6.38 -9.16
N ASP A 39 9.80 -5.26 -9.81
CA ASP A 39 9.01 -4.72 -10.91
C ASP A 39 9.49 -5.19 -12.30
N ASP A 40 10.58 -5.95 -12.35
CA ASP A 40 11.21 -6.44 -13.58
C ASP A 40 10.95 -7.94 -13.78
N GLN A 41 11.20 -8.45 -14.99
CA GLN A 41 11.11 -9.89 -15.26
C GLN A 41 12.43 -10.60 -14.98
N VAL A 42 13.55 -9.88 -15.07
CA VAL A 42 14.91 -10.41 -14.96
C VAL A 42 15.75 -9.49 -14.08
N ALA A 43 16.46 -10.08 -13.14
CA ALA A 43 17.48 -9.42 -12.32
C ALA A 43 18.89 -9.89 -12.70
N LEU A 44 19.90 -9.16 -12.28
CA LEU A 44 21.27 -9.62 -12.34
C LEU A 44 21.70 -10.14 -10.96
N LEU A 45 22.09 -11.41 -10.90
CA LEU A 45 22.70 -12.02 -9.73
C LEU A 45 24.11 -12.48 -10.15
N ASP A 46 25.13 -11.91 -9.53
CA ASP A 46 26.55 -12.15 -9.89
C ASP A 46 26.80 -11.97 -11.41
N GLU A 47 26.31 -10.86 -11.97
CA GLU A 47 26.38 -10.51 -13.40
C GLU A 47 25.62 -11.46 -14.35
N ARG A 48 24.85 -12.41 -13.82
CA ARG A 48 24.06 -13.35 -14.61
C ARG A 48 22.59 -12.98 -14.59
N PRO A 49 21.90 -13.00 -15.73
CA PRO A 49 20.47 -12.78 -15.77
C PRO A 49 19.72 -13.96 -15.13
N VAL A 50 18.88 -13.66 -14.14
CA VAL A 50 18.03 -14.62 -13.45
C VAL A 50 16.60 -14.10 -13.45
N ALA A 51 15.64 -14.98 -13.67
CA ALA A 51 14.22 -14.62 -13.60
C ALA A 51 13.83 -14.22 -12.16
N VAL A 52 13.09 -13.13 -12.00
CA VAL A 52 12.73 -12.57 -10.70
C VAL A 52 11.82 -13.51 -9.90
N ASP A 53 10.90 -14.20 -10.55
CA ASP A 53 10.05 -15.21 -9.93
C ASP A 53 10.87 -16.38 -9.33
N SER A 54 11.97 -16.80 -10.01
CA SER A 54 12.88 -17.81 -9.49
C SER A 54 13.65 -17.32 -8.25
N LEU A 55 14.08 -16.06 -8.23
CA LEU A 55 14.73 -15.46 -7.06
C LEU A 55 13.79 -15.45 -5.86
N TRP A 56 12.53 -15.03 -6.06
CA TRP A 56 11.53 -15.02 -5.01
C TRP A 56 11.20 -16.43 -4.52
N PHE A 57 11.06 -17.40 -5.44
CA PHE A 57 10.85 -18.80 -5.08
C PHE A 57 11.99 -19.34 -4.20
N ASP A 58 13.25 -19.15 -4.62
CA ASP A 58 14.40 -19.64 -3.88
C ASP A 58 14.54 -18.98 -2.51
N ALA A 59 14.35 -17.65 -2.44
CA ALA A 59 14.35 -16.92 -1.18
C ALA A 59 13.28 -17.42 -0.20
N LEU A 60 12.02 -17.50 -0.65
CA LEU A 60 10.92 -17.94 0.19
C LEU A 60 11.09 -19.40 0.62
N ARG A 61 11.55 -20.29 -0.29
CA ARG A 61 11.82 -21.67 0.01
C ARG A 61 12.87 -21.83 1.10
N SER A 62 13.95 -21.04 1.04
CA SER A 62 15.06 -21.11 1.99
C SER A 62 14.63 -20.77 3.42
N VAL A 63 13.70 -19.86 3.59
CA VAL A 63 13.21 -19.41 4.92
C VAL A 63 11.97 -20.17 5.38
N ALA A 64 11.26 -20.89 4.48
CA ALA A 64 10.11 -21.73 4.83
C ALA A 64 10.48 -23.12 5.32
N VAL A 65 11.76 -23.51 5.26
CA VAL A 65 12.26 -24.85 5.68
C VAL A 65 11.73 -25.21 7.06
N ASP A 66 11.43 -26.49 7.27
CA ASP A 66 10.94 -27.09 8.52
C ASP A 66 9.48 -26.73 8.92
N HIS A 67 8.71 -26.07 8.05
CA HIS A 67 7.28 -25.85 8.26
C HIS A 67 6.45 -26.71 7.30
N ARG A 68 5.34 -27.29 7.79
CA ARG A 68 4.46 -28.15 6.97
C ARG A 68 3.32 -27.37 6.34
N ASP A 69 2.82 -26.39 7.07
CA ASP A 69 1.72 -25.56 6.62
C ASP A 69 2.22 -24.42 5.73
N GLY A 70 1.35 -23.92 4.86
CA GLY A 70 1.69 -22.82 3.97
C GLY A 70 2.11 -21.56 4.71
N PRO A 71 2.99 -20.75 4.12
CA PRO A 71 3.51 -19.56 4.78
C PRO A 71 2.45 -18.46 4.94
N VAL A 72 2.64 -17.65 5.97
CA VAL A 72 2.08 -16.31 6.07
C VAL A 72 3.16 -15.33 5.63
N VAL A 73 2.97 -14.66 4.49
CA VAL A 73 3.93 -13.69 3.97
C VAL A 73 3.49 -12.28 4.37
N VAL A 74 4.39 -11.53 4.98
CA VAL A 74 4.19 -10.15 5.41
C VAL A 74 5.05 -9.25 4.53
N HIS A 75 4.41 -8.35 3.77
CA HIS A 75 5.07 -7.45 2.81
C HIS A 75 4.94 -5.98 3.24
N PRO A 76 5.79 -5.06 2.76
CA PRO A 76 5.63 -3.62 2.99
C PRO A 76 4.23 -3.13 2.57
N SER A 77 3.57 -2.36 3.42
CA SER A 77 2.18 -1.96 3.17
C SER A 77 2.00 -1.02 1.98
N TRP A 78 3.08 -0.39 1.51
CA TRP A 78 3.09 0.49 0.35
C TRP A 78 3.30 -0.22 -1.00
N TRP A 79 3.47 -1.56 -0.99
CA TRP A 79 3.62 -2.30 -2.24
C TRP A 79 2.32 -2.27 -3.05
N SER A 80 2.48 -2.11 -4.37
CA SER A 80 1.39 -2.22 -5.32
C SER A 80 0.86 -3.67 -5.38
N ALA A 81 -0.38 -3.82 -5.83
CA ALA A 81 -0.97 -5.15 -6.03
C ALA A 81 -0.12 -6.04 -6.96
N ALA A 82 0.56 -5.45 -7.95
CA ALA A 82 1.45 -6.17 -8.86
C ALA A 82 2.65 -6.78 -8.11
N ARG A 83 3.30 -6.03 -7.22
CA ARG A 83 4.41 -6.54 -6.39
C ARG A 83 3.94 -7.64 -5.44
N VAL A 84 2.78 -7.45 -4.82
CA VAL A 84 2.17 -8.45 -3.93
C VAL A 84 1.88 -9.73 -4.71
N GLU A 85 1.42 -9.63 -5.97
CA GLU A 85 1.15 -10.81 -6.80
C GLU A 85 2.43 -11.57 -7.17
N VAL A 86 3.55 -10.91 -7.48
CA VAL A 86 4.85 -11.57 -7.71
C VAL A 86 5.22 -12.47 -6.54
N VAL A 87 5.16 -11.93 -5.32
CA VAL A 87 5.51 -12.69 -4.11
C VAL A 87 4.49 -13.78 -3.82
N THR A 88 3.21 -13.49 -4.03
CA THR A 88 2.12 -14.45 -3.84
C THR A 88 2.24 -15.62 -4.82
N ALA A 89 2.53 -15.34 -6.09
CA ALA A 89 2.74 -16.37 -7.11
C ALA A 89 3.94 -17.25 -6.75
N ALA A 90 5.08 -16.67 -6.37
CA ALA A 90 6.24 -17.41 -5.92
C ALA A 90 5.95 -18.27 -4.68
N ALA A 91 5.21 -17.76 -3.70
CA ALA A 91 4.81 -18.53 -2.51
C ALA A 91 3.85 -19.66 -2.85
N ARG A 92 2.93 -19.47 -3.79
CA ARG A 92 1.99 -20.51 -4.26
C ARG A 92 2.66 -21.67 -4.99
N THR A 93 3.88 -21.47 -5.51
CA THR A 93 4.66 -22.60 -6.06
C THR A 93 5.19 -23.53 -4.98
N LEU A 94 5.38 -23.03 -3.74
CA LEU A 94 5.78 -23.86 -2.59
C LEU A 94 4.61 -24.64 -2.03
N THR A 95 3.43 -24.02 -1.94
CA THR A 95 2.21 -24.63 -1.38
C THR A 95 0.98 -23.85 -1.83
N ARG A 96 -0.18 -24.54 -1.91
CA ARG A 96 -1.45 -23.91 -2.29
C ARG A 96 -2.04 -23.02 -1.18
N ASP A 97 -1.69 -23.28 0.07
CA ASP A 97 -2.24 -22.58 1.22
C ASP A 97 -1.29 -21.44 1.66
N VAL A 98 -1.38 -20.31 0.99
CA VAL A 98 -0.60 -19.11 1.24
C VAL A 98 -1.50 -18.01 1.74
N VAL A 99 -1.10 -17.35 2.82
CA VAL A 99 -1.75 -16.14 3.33
C VAL A 99 -0.78 -14.96 3.19
N VAL A 100 -1.28 -13.85 2.68
CA VAL A 100 -0.45 -12.64 2.44
C VAL A 100 -1.08 -11.46 3.16
N HIS A 101 -0.28 -10.73 3.93
CA HIS A 101 -0.72 -9.55 4.67
C HIS A 101 0.23 -8.37 4.50
N PRO A 102 -0.26 -7.13 4.52
CA PRO A 102 0.59 -5.95 4.64
C PRO A 102 1.24 -5.91 6.02
N ARG A 103 2.43 -5.33 6.12
CA ARG A 103 3.19 -5.18 7.36
C ARG A 103 2.40 -4.42 8.44
N SER A 104 1.63 -3.43 8.04
CA SER A 104 0.74 -2.69 8.96
C SER A 104 -0.26 -3.58 9.68
N TRP A 105 -0.72 -4.68 9.06
CA TRP A 105 -1.57 -5.66 9.73
C TRP A 105 -0.86 -6.29 10.94
N LEU A 106 0.39 -6.71 10.77
CA LEU A 106 1.18 -7.31 11.85
C LEU A 106 1.49 -6.29 12.95
N LEU A 107 1.89 -5.08 12.56
CA LEU A 107 2.20 -4.00 13.51
C LEU A 107 0.99 -3.62 14.37
N ARG A 108 -0.22 -3.61 13.80
CA ARG A 108 -1.47 -3.33 14.53
C ARG A 108 -1.77 -4.33 15.64
N GLN A 109 -1.19 -5.53 15.63
CA GLN A 109 -1.31 -6.48 16.74
C GLN A 109 -0.72 -5.92 18.06
N ALA A 110 0.20 -4.96 17.99
CA ALA A 110 0.75 -4.31 19.17
C ALA A 110 -0.24 -3.40 19.92
N SER A 111 -1.34 -3.00 19.26
CA SER A 111 -2.42 -2.18 19.85
C SER A 111 -3.70 -2.95 20.11
N SER A 112 -3.71 -4.27 19.98
CA SER A 112 -4.88 -5.10 20.21
C SER A 112 -5.45 -4.87 21.62
N GLY A 113 -6.75 -4.53 21.68
CA GLY A 113 -7.45 -4.21 22.93
C GLY A 113 -7.48 -2.71 23.29
N VAL A 114 -6.84 -1.83 22.52
CA VAL A 114 -6.92 -0.37 22.74
C VAL A 114 -8.01 0.21 21.86
N SER A 115 -8.98 0.90 22.46
CA SER A 115 -10.10 1.57 21.74
C SER A 115 -9.70 2.88 21.04
N ALA A 116 -8.43 3.27 21.07
CA ALA A 116 -7.96 4.49 20.44
C ALA A 116 -7.69 4.29 18.95
N ALA A 117 -7.75 5.39 18.18
CA ALA A 117 -7.34 5.39 16.79
C ALA A 117 -5.88 4.92 16.68
N THR A 118 -5.59 3.99 15.77
CA THR A 118 -4.24 3.45 15.56
C THR A 118 -3.69 3.90 14.22
N VAL A 119 -2.52 4.54 14.25
CA VAL A 119 -1.74 4.92 13.07
C VAL A 119 -0.46 4.10 13.05
N VAL A 120 -0.10 3.57 11.88
CA VAL A 120 1.15 2.82 11.69
C VAL A 120 2.11 3.66 10.86
N VAL A 121 3.37 3.72 11.27
CA VAL A 121 4.46 4.37 10.54
C VAL A 121 5.47 3.31 10.14
N GLU A 122 5.63 3.07 8.83
CA GLU A 122 6.63 2.14 8.29
C GLU A 122 7.78 2.94 7.68
N ILE A 123 8.99 2.70 8.16
CA ILE A 123 10.20 3.36 7.65
C ILE A 123 10.85 2.45 6.60
N ALA A 124 10.90 2.91 5.35
CA ALA A 124 11.58 2.26 4.25
C ALA A 124 12.84 3.05 3.83
N GLU A 125 13.57 2.58 2.83
CA GLU A 125 14.80 3.24 2.38
C GLU A 125 14.55 4.64 1.79
N ARG A 126 13.49 4.80 1.01
CA ARG A 126 13.19 6.04 0.26
C ARG A 126 11.99 6.79 0.77
N LEU A 127 11.13 6.17 1.54
CA LEU A 127 9.90 6.77 2.04
C LEU A 127 9.58 6.35 3.46
N VAL A 128 8.71 7.12 4.09
CA VAL A 128 7.99 6.75 5.32
C VAL A 128 6.51 6.65 4.97
N LEU A 129 5.94 5.47 5.13
CA LEU A 129 4.49 5.28 5.01
C LEU A 129 3.83 5.64 6.34
N VAL A 130 2.76 6.40 6.29
CA VAL A 130 1.83 6.61 7.39
C VAL A 130 0.51 5.98 7.02
N ALA A 131 0.21 4.82 7.62
CA ALA A 131 -1.01 4.05 7.34
C ALA A 131 -2.05 4.29 8.44
N GLY A 132 -3.20 4.84 8.04
CA GLY A 132 -4.27 5.25 8.95
C GLY A 132 -5.66 5.14 8.32
N ALA A 133 -6.44 6.21 8.42
CA ALA A 133 -7.73 6.32 7.75
C ALA A 133 -7.55 6.48 6.22
N GLU A 134 -6.52 7.19 5.81
CA GLU A 134 -6.03 7.29 4.44
C GLU A 134 -4.52 7.13 4.49
N ASP A 135 -3.95 6.27 3.66
CA ASP A 135 -2.52 6.05 3.63
C ASP A 135 -1.80 7.23 2.95
N SER A 136 -0.63 7.60 3.47
CA SER A 136 0.18 8.69 2.95
C SER A 136 1.65 8.34 2.98
N ALA A 137 2.39 8.64 1.92
CA ALA A 137 3.83 8.49 1.88
C ALA A 137 4.51 9.85 2.08
N VAL A 138 5.62 9.84 2.80
CA VAL A 138 6.50 11.01 2.97
C VAL A 138 7.87 10.62 2.42
N ALA A 139 8.44 11.46 1.54
CA ALA A 139 9.77 11.21 1.01
C ALA A 139 10.81 11.19 2.14
N ARG A 140 11.62 10.16 2.18
CA ARG A 140 12.74 10.09 3.12
C ARG A 140 13.93 10.85 2.56
N ARG A 141 14.19 12.01 3.16
CA ARG A 141 15.32 12.88 2.82
C ARG A 141 16.42 12.74 3.87
N THR A 142 17.58 13.33 3.61
CA THR A 142 18.73 13.28 4.54
C THR A 142 18.48 14.01 5.86
N ASP A 143 17.62 15.01 5.87
CA ASP A 143 17.23 15.73 7.09
C ASP A 143 16.10 15.00 7.82
N ALA A 144 16.45 14.28 8.85
CA ALA A 144 15.52 13.49 9.65
C ALA A 144 14.48 14.35 10.39
N GLU A 145 14.84 15.57 10.83
CA GLU A 145 13.92 16.46 11.56
C GLU A 145 12.82 16.97 10.62
N SER A 146 13.18 17.36 9.40
CA SER A 146 12.20 17.77 8.38
C SER A 146 11.24 16.65 8.04
N VAL A 147 11.74 15.41 7.87
CA VAL A 147 10.91 14.23 7.62
C VAL A 147 9.99 13.96 8.81
N ALA A 148 10.50 14.01 10.04
CA ALA A 148 9.72 13.81 11.25
C ALA A 148 8.61 14.84 11.40
N GLY A 149 8.89 16.12 11.10
CA GLY A 149 7.88 17.19 11.08
C GLY A 149 6.78 16.96 10.05
N GLN A 150 7.13 16.50 8.85
CA GLN A 150 6.16 16.14 7.81
C GLN A 150 5.28 14.95 8.23
N VAL A 151 5.89 13.88 8.75
CA VAL A 151 5.17 12.70 9.28
C VAL A 151 4.23 13.11 10.41
N GLY A 152 4.70 13.93 11.37
CA GLY A 152 3.87 14.46 12.45
C GLY A 152 2.66 15.26 11.94
N SER A 153 2.86 16.08 10.90
CA SER A 153 1.78 16.83 10.25
C SER A 153 0.76 15.93 9.56
N VAL A 154 1.23 14.84 8.91
CA VAL A 154 0.34 13.83 8.31
C VAL A 154 -0.50 13.16 9.39
N ILE A 155 0.13 12.70 10.47
CA ILE A 155 -0.56 12.04 11.60
C ILE A 155 -1.59 12.98 12.23
N ALA A 156 -1.24 14.24 12.49
CA ALA A 156 -2.16 15.23 13.05
C ALA A 156 -3.41 15.45 12.17
N ARG A 157 -3.23 15.48 10.85
CA ARG A 157 -4.37 15.56 9.92
C ARG A 157 -5.24 14.31 9.94
N MET A 158 -4.63 13.12 10.00
CA MET A 158 -5.36 11.85 10.02
C MET A 158 -6.18 11.68 11.30
N THR A 159 -5.62 12.08 12.42
CA THR A 159 -6.27 11.94 13.73
C THR A 159 -7.25 13.07 14.04
N ARG A 160 -7.21 14.18 13.31
CA ARG A 160 -8.08 15.37 13.50
C ARG A 160 -8.12 15.84 14.97
N GLY A 161 -6.98 15.73 15.67
CA GLY A 161 -6.86 16.10 17.08
C GLY A 161 -7.39 15.06 18.07
N ILE A 162 -7.80 13.89 17.62
CA ILE A 162 -8.13 12.76 18.50
C ILE A 162 -6.82 12.10 18.94
N THR A 163 -6.72 11.76 20.22
CA THR A 163 -5.58 10.99 20.76
C THR A 163 -5.48 9.64 20.05
N ALA A 164 -4.32 9.34 19.50
CA ALA A 164 -4.05 8.12 18.77
C ALA A 164 -2.89 7.33 19.39
N VAL A 165 -2.85 6.04 19.10
CA VAL A 165 -1.67 5.19 19.30
C VAL A 165 -0.90 5.16 17.98
N VAL A 166 0.34 5.63 17.98
CA VAL A 166 1.22 5.63 16.83
C VAL A 166 2.24 4.50 16.99
N LEU A 167 2.17 3.52 16.09
CA LEU A 167 3.06 2.38 16.03
C LEU A 167 4.16 2.68 15.02
N ILE A 168 5.40 2.82 15.47
CA ILE A 168 6.54 3.12 14.58
C ILE A 168 7.36 1.84 14.37
N ASP A 169 7.42 1.40 13.13
CA ASP A 169 8.28 0.30 12.70
C ASP A 169 9.74 0.76 12.60
N VAL A 170 10.65 0.04 13.23
CA VAL A 170 12.09 0.35 13.28
C VAL A 170 12.87 -0.82 12.66
N PRO A 171 12.88 -0.99 11.33
CA PRO A 171 13.57 -2.08 10.67
C PRO A 171 15.08 -1.92 10.79
N SER A 172 15.77 -2.93 11.32
CA SER A 172 17.23 -2.94 11.46
C SER A 172 17.97 -3.00 10.12
N THR A 173 17.29 -3.46 9.06
CA THR A 173 17.82 -3.57 7.70
C THR A 173 17.84 -2.25 6.92
N VAL A 174 17.16 -1.22 7.44
CA VAL A 174 17.07 0.11 6.81
C VAL A 174 18.02 1.08 7.53
N ALA A 175 19.06 1.51 6.85
CA ALA A 175 20.07 2.41 7.43
C ALA A 175 19.44 3.71 7.94
N GLY A 176 19.78 4.11 9.18
CA GLY A 176 19.26 5.34 9.82
C GLY A 176 17.79 5.27 10.26
N ALA A 177 17.12 4.12 10.18
CA ALA A 177 15.72 3.98 10.60
C ALA A 177 15.53 4.30 12.09
N ALA A 178 16.44 3.87 12.96
CA ALA A 178 16.35 4.12 14.40
C ALA A 178 16.41 5.62 14.75
N ALA A 179 17.34 6.36 14.13
CA ALA A 179 17.43 7.81 14.34
C ALA A 179 16.18 8.54 13.84
N LEU A 180 15.67 8.16 12.66
CA LEU A 180 14.45 8.73 12.12
C LEU A 180 13.23 8.37 12.97
N ALA A 181 13.12 7.14 13.46
CA ALA A 181 12.05 6.72 14.37
C ALA A 181 12.02 7.55 15.66
N ALA A 182 13.20 7.79 16.24
CA ALA A 182 13.33 8.64 17.45
C ALA A 182 12.87 10.09 17.18
N ALA A 183 13.26 10.68 16.04
CA ALA A 183 12.82 12.01 15.62
C ALA A 183 11.30 12.07 15.40
N ILE A 184 10.72 11.09 14.69
CA ILE A 184 9.27 10.97 14.49
C ILE A 184 8.55 10.80 15.83
N ALA A 185 9.06 9.96 16.72
CA ALA A 185 8.50 9.75 18.04
C ALA A 185 8.48 11.05 18.86
N GLY A 186 9.56 11.85 18.78
CA GLY A 186 9.63 13.18 19.40
C GLY A 186 8.55 14.13 18.88
N ALA A 187 8.43 14.25 17.56
CA ALA A 187 7.43 15.10 16.90
C ALA A 187 6.00 14.68 17.26
N VAL A 188 5.72 13.37 17.29
CA VAL A 188 4.37 12.83 17.59
C VAL A 188 3.99 13.00 19.06
N ARG A 189 4.91 12.76 20.00
CA ARG A 189 4.62 12.97 21.45
C ARG A 189 4.22 14.41 21.75
N GLY A 190 4.77 15.37 21.00
CA GLY A 190 4.35 16.77 21.08
C GLY A 190 2.88 17.03 20.73
N THR A 191 2.21 16.09 20.06
CA THR A 191 0.77 16.19 19.71
C THR A 191 -0.17 15.52 20.73
N GLY A 192 0.36 14.96 21.82
CA GLY A 192 -0.42 14.24 22.84
C GLY A 192 -0.78 12.80 22.49
N SER A 193 -0.28 12.27 21.37
CA SER A 193 -0.46 10.87 20.99
C SER A 193 0.54 9.97 21.69
N SER A 194 0.15 8.72 22.00
CA SER A 194 1.06 7.71 22.54
C SER A 194 1.87 7.07 21.41
N VAL A 195 3.15 6.79 21.65
CA VAL A 195 4.05 6.22 20.67
C VAL A 195 4.57 4.87 21.15
N VAL A 196 4.55 3.90 20.26
CA VAL A 196 5.10 2.56 20.48
C VAL A 196 6.07 2.25 19.35
N GLU A 197 7.35 2.14 19.66
CA GLU A 197 8.37 1.71 18.71
C GLU A 197 8.44 0.17 18.67
N ILE A 198 8.51 -0.39 17.45
CA ILE A 198 8.50 -1.82 17.19
C ILE A 198 9.79 -2.17 16.42
N ASP A 199 10.75 -2.71 17.15
CA ASP A 199 11.98 -3.26 16.61
C ASP A 199 11.79 -4.70 16.08
N GLY A 200 12.84 -5.28 15.48
CA GLY A 200 12.80 -6.64 14.96
C GLY A 200 12.46 -7.71 15.98
N VAL A 201 12.88 -7.53 17.26
CA VAL A 201 12.58 -8.48 18.36
C VAL A 201 11.10 -8.44 18.70
N ARG A 202 10.53 -7.23 18.80
CA ARG A 202 9.12 -7.05 19.07
C ARG A 202 8.26 -7.51 17.90
N LEU A 203 8.70 -7.23 16.68
CA LEU A 203 8.03 -7.70 15.47
C LEU A 203 7.95 -9.23 15.42
N ALA A 204 9.03 -9.93 15.73
CA ALA A 204 9.05 -11.40 15.80
C ALA A 204 8.12 -11.93 16.90
N ARG A 205 7.97 -11.24 18.02
CA ARG A 205 6.97 -11.59 19.06
C ARG A 205 5.54 -11.42 18.56
N LEU A 206 5.25 -10.33 17.86
CA LEU A 206 3.94 -10.09 17.26
C LEU A 206 3.60 -11.15 16.22
N ALA A 207 4.58 -11.54 15.38
CA ALA A 207 4.40 -12.59 14.39
C ALA A 207 4.01 -13.94 15.02
N ARG A 208 4.65 -14.30 16.13
CA ARG A 208 4.30 -15.53 16.87
C ARG A 208 2.92 -15.46 17.52
N ALA A 209 2.55 -14.29 18.05
CA ALA A 209 1.24 -14.09 18.67
C ALA A 209 0.09 -14.03 17.67
N ALA A 210 0.35 -13.62 16.43
CA ALA A 210 -0.64 -13.54 15.35
C ALA A 210 -0.98 -14.90 14.72
N LEU A 211 -0.17 -15.93 14.98
CA LEU A 211 -0.46 -17.28 14.52
C LEU A 211 -1.55 -17.91 15.41
N PRO A 212 -2.62 -18.45 14.82
CA PRO A 212 -3.53 -19.27 15.61
C PRO A 212 -2.75 -20.45 16.23
N PRO A 213 -3.10 -20.89 17.45
CA PRO A 213 -2.57 -22.13 17.97
C PRO A 213 -2.81 -23.23 16.95
N SER A 214 -1.79 -24.02 16.61
CA SER A 214 -2.01 -25.19 15.78
C SER A 214 -3.03 -26.06 16.49
N ASP A 215 -4.13 -26.38 15.83
CA ASP A 215 -5.02 -27.47 16.25
C ASP A 215 -4.18 -28.76 16.21
N GLU A 216 -3.45 -29.01 17.27
CA GLU A 216 -2.89 -30.34 17.51
C GLU A 216 -4.11 -31.27 17.55
N PRO A 217 -4.21 -32.26 16.66
CA PRO A 217 -5.33 -33.17 16.69
C PRO A 217 -5.38 -33.73 18.11
N ALA A 218 -6.42 -33.33 18.86
CA ALA A 218 -6.63 -33.83 20.21
C ALA A 218 -6.59 -35.35 20.13
N ASP A 219 -5.61 -35.93 20.80
CA ASP A 219 -5.48 -37.40 20.90
C ASP A 219 -6.86 -37.98 21.29
N PRO A 220 -7.51 -38.78 20.42
CA PRO A 220 -8.84 -39.28 20.69
C PRO A 220 -8.90 -40.20 21.94
N ALA A 221 -7.73 -40.51 22.55
CA ALA A 221 -7.61 -41.34 23.74
C ALA A 221 -7.82 -40.58 25.09
N ALA A 222 -7.87 -39.26 25.10
CA ALA A 222 -8.01 -38.46 26.33
C ALA A 222 -9.42 -37.86 26.50
N ARG A 223 -10.48 -38.61 26.30
CA ARG A 223 -11.82 -38.19 26.74
C ARG A 223 -12.08 -38.68 28.16
N PRO A 224 -12.06 -37.83 29.20
CA PRO A 224 -12.66 -38.21 30.47
C PRO A 224 -14.18 -38.31 30.28
N ALA A 225 -14.72 -39.49 30.55
CA ALA A 225 -16.14 -39.73 30.54
C ALA A 225 -16.84 -38.95 31.65
N THR A 226 -17.18 -37.70 31.41
CA THR A 226 -18.09 -36.95 32.29
C THR A 226 -19.52 -37.26 31.91
N ARG A 227 -20.10 -38.19 32.70
CA ARG A 227 -21.54 -38.43 32.71
C ARG A 227 -22.23 -37.16 33.22
N SER A 228 -22.76 -36.36 32.32
CA SER A 228 -23.68 -35.28 32.65
C SER A 228 -25.09 -35.87 32.82
N ARG A 229 -25.57 -35.89 34.05
CA ARG A 229 -26.98 -36.15 34.38
C ARG A 229 -27.79 -34.90 34.00
N VAL A 230 -28.68 -35.03 33.03
CA VAL A 230 -29.68 -34.02 32.69
C VAL A 230 -30.85 -34.17 33.69
N PRO A 231 -31.27 -33.11 34.41
CA PRO A 231 -32.59 -33.09 35.04
C PRO A 231 -33.62 -32.53 34.06
N THR A 232 -34.56 -33.37 33.72
CA THR A 232 -35.85 -33.03 33.11
C THR A 232 -36.71 -32.25 34.12
N LEU A 233 -37.13 -31.02 33.79
CA LEU A 233 -38.29 -30.39 34.43
C LEU A 233 -39.05 -29.51 33.44
N ALA A 234 -40.17 -30.06 33.04
CA ALA A 234 -41.55 -29.53 33.15
C ALA A 234 -41.90 -28.22 32.45
N ARG A 235 -42.80 -28.42 31.50
CA ARG A 235 -43.64 -27.42 30.80
C ARG A 235 -44.54 -26.66 31.77
N VAL A 236 -44.70 -25.36 31.56
CA VAL A 236 -45.95 -24.65 31.85
C VAL A 236 -46.23 -23.66 30.74
N ALA A 237 -47.35 -23.84 30.10
CA ALA A 237 -47.94 -22.90 29.15
C ALA A 237 -48.71 -21.80 29.88
N ALA A 238 -48.64 -20.56 29.44
CA ALA A 238 -49.64 -19.54 29.72
C ALA A 238 -49.78 -18.62 28.51
N ALA A 239 -50.96 -18.65 27.93
CA ALA A 239 -51.41 -17.76 26.86
C ALA A 239 -51.78 -16.38 27.45
N GLY A 240 -51.43 -15.32 26.75
CA GLY A 240 -51.87 -13.96 27.07
C GLY A 240 -51.87 -13.11 25.79
N VAL A 241 -53.05 -12.98 25.19
CA VAL A 241 -53.35 -12.09 24.08
C VAL A 241 -53.45 -10.65 24.59
N ALA A 242 -52.67 -9.73 24.07
CA ALA A 242 -52.99 -8.30 24.12
C ALA A 242 -52.56 -7.64 22.79
N LEU A 243 -53.54 -7.38 21.94
CA LEU A 243 -53.46 -6.49 20.79
C LEU A 243 -53.24 -5.06 21.29
N ALA A 244 -52.14 -4.43 20.93
CA ALA A 244 -52.02 -2.98 20.95
C ALA A 244 -51.54 -2.52 19.56
N LEU A 245 -52.45 -1.96 18.79
CA LEU A 245 -52.22 -1.24 17.54
C LEU A 245 -51.47 0.06 17.87
N LEU A 246 -50.18 0.10 17.60
CA LEU A 246 -49.41 1.33 17.48
C LEU A 246 -48.83 1.38 16.07
N ALA A 247 -49.43 2.22 15.22
CA ALA A 247 -48.87 2.54 13.92
C ALA A 247 -47.56 3.29 14.12
N PRO A 248 -46.45 2.82 13.52
CA PRO A 248 -45.25 3.63 13.46
C PRO A 248 -45.43 4.71 12.40
N ALA A 249 -45.48 5.98 12.84
CA ALA A 249 -45.27 7.12 11.96
C ALA A 249 -43.89 6.93 11.29
N ALA A 250 -43.90 6.61 10.02
CA ALA A 250 -42.71 6.60 9.19
C ALA A 250 -42.18 8.02 9.08
N VAL A 251 -41.25 8.37 9.98
CA VAL A 251 -40.41 9.53 9.79
C VAL A 251 -39.50 9.20 8.60
N VAL A 252 -39.89 9.68 7.43
CA VAL A 252 -39.04 9.72 6.25
C VAL A 252 -37.88 10.66 6.60
N ARG A 253 -36.83 10.11 7.19
CA ARG A 253 -35.51 10.78 7.23
C ARG A 253 -35.07 10.87 5.78
N HIS A 254 -35.23 12.04 5.20
CA HIS A 254 -34.45 12.43 4.05
C HIS A 254 -33.01 12.44 4.51
N GLY A 255 -32.36 11.28 4.50
CA GLY A 255 -30.93 11.18 4.59
C GLY A 255 -30.36 11.95 3.42
N ALA A 256 -29.72 13.08 3.66
CA ALA A 256 -28.82 13.67 2.71
C ALA A 256 -27.86 12.53 2.31
N THR A 257 -27.96 12.11 1.06
CA THR A 257 -26.99 11.18 0.45
C THR A 257 -25.68 11.93 0.47
N THR A 258 -24.91 11.75 1.54
CA THR A 258 -23.50 12.07 1.52
C THR A 258 -22.97 11.22 0.37
N LEU A 259 -22.59 11.87 -0.74
CA LEU A 259 -21.89 11.25 -1.85
C LEU A 259 -20.65 10.60 -1.24
N GLN A 260 -20.76 9.31 -0.94
CA GLN A 260 -19.71 8.55 -0.32
C GLN A 260 -18.62 8.44 -1.38
N ARG A 261 -17.53 9.18 -1.16
CA ARG A 261 -16.37 9.17 -2.05
C ARG A 261 -15.90 7.73 -2.20
N PRO A 262 -15.65 7.23 -3.41
CA PRO A 262 -15.15 5.87 -3.59
C PRO A 262 -13.88 5.67 -2.75
N PRO A 263 -13.68 4.47 -2.19
CA PRO A 263 -12.49 4.17 -1.42
C PRO A 263 -11.25 4.38 -2.28
N THR A 264 -10.19 4.92 -1.68
CA THR A 264 -8.93 5.19 -2.35
C THR A 264 -7.79 4.42 -1.69
N THR A 265 -6.74 4.17 -2.46
CA THR A 265 -5.51 3.55 -1.99
C THR A 265 -4.30 4.36 -2.43
N LEU A 266 -3.20 4.21 -1.73
CA LEU A 266 -1.92 4.79 -2.10
C LEU A 266 -1.23 3.86 -3.12
N LEU A 267 -0.88 4.41 -4.28
CA LEU A 267 0.02 3.76 -5.24
C LEU A 267 1.41 4.37 -5.09
N VAL A 268 2.40 3.53 -4.84
CA VAL A 268 3.82 3.91 -4.88
C VAL A 268 4.47 3.17 -6.03
N GLU A 269 4.95 3.93 -7.00
CA GLU A 269 5.58 3.39 -8.20
C GLU A 269 6.89 4.12 -8.49
N GLY A 270 8.01 3.38 -8.49
CA GLY A 270 9.33 3.93 -8.63
C GLY A 270 9.63 5.02 -7.59
N ARG A 271 9.69 6.28 -8.03
CA ARG A 271 9.98 7.47 -7.20
C ARG A 271 8.76 8.34 -6.95
N VAL A 272 7.56 7.84 -7.22
CA VAL A 272 6.34 8.63 -7.16
C VAL A 272 5.29 7.93 -6.32
N ALA A 273 4.58 8.68 -5.50
CA ALA A 273 3.41 8.23 -4.78
C ALA A 273 2.20 9.08 -5.17
N LEU A 274 1.02 8.46 -5.29
CA LEU A 274 -0.25 9.14 -5.55
C LEU A 274 -1.42 8.33 -5.03
N THR A 275 -2.55 9.00 -4.81
CA THR A 275 -3.80 8.37 -4.41
C THR A 275 -4.62 8.01 -5.65
N ILE A 276 -5.08 6.78 -5.72
CA ILE A 276 -5.92 6.23 -6.80
C ILE A 276 -7.17 5.58 -6.21
N PRO A 277 -8.25 5.33 -7.00
CA PRO A 277 -9.34 4.49 -6.55
C PRO A 277 -8.87 3.09 -6.18
N ALA A 278 -9.38 2.53 -5.07
CA ALA A 278 -8.87 1.26 -4.52
C ALA A 278 -9.24 0.04 -5.37
N ASP A 279 -10.29 0.14 -6.18
CA ASP A 279 -10.79 -0.91 -7.05
C ASP A 279 -10.19 -0.87 -8.48
N TRP A 280 -9.33 0.12 -8.78
CA TRP A 280 -8.70 0.22 -10.10
C TRP A 280 -7.48 -0.69 -10.20
N SER A 281 -7.36 -1.39 -11.33
CA SER A 281 -6.22 -2.28 -11.60
C SER A 281 -5.00 -1.49 -12.06
N THR A 282 -3.82 -1.91 -11.62
CA THR A 282 -2.54 -1.26 -11.94
C THR A 282 -1.71 -2.18 -12.83
N GLN A 283 -1.18 -1.66 -13.94
CA GLN A 283 -0.36 -2.40 -14.90
C GLN A 283 0.86 -1.57 -15.33
N PRO A 284 2.10 -2.10 -15.26
CA PRO A 284 3.25 -1.50 -15.90
C PRO A 284 3.14 -1.66 -17.42
N VAL A 285 3.33 -0.57 -18.16
CA VAL A 285 3.37 -0.58 -19.63
C VAL A 285 4.81 -0.37 -20.05
N VAL A 286 5.47 -1.45 -20.44
CA VAL A 286 6.91 -1.47 -20.80
C VAL A 286 7.17 -1.47 -22.29
N SER A 287 6.12 -1.56 -23.12
CA SER A 287 6.20 -1.61 -24.57
C SER A 287 5.54 -0.38 -25.21
N GLY A 288 6.04 0.00 -26.39
CA GLY A 288 5.53 1.13 -27.17
C GLY A 288 6.34 2.43 -27.02
N PRO A 289 6.05 3.44 -27.84
CA PRO A 289 6.78 4.70 -27.82
C PRO A 289 6.48 5.46 -26.52
N GLY A 290 7.52 5.91 -25.83
CA GLY A 290 7.39 6.88 -24.76
C GLY A 290 7.65 6.43 -23.33
N SER A 291 8.49 5.42 -23.13
CA SER A 291 9.02 5.04 -21.79
C SER A 291 8.10 4.23 -20.89
N ALA A 292 8.70 3.62 -19.87
CA ALA A 292 8.01 2.91 -18.81
C ALA A 292 6.97 3.81 -18.14
N ARG A 293 5.72 3.38 -18.15
CA ARG A 293 4.60 4.06 -17.51
C ARG A 293 3.75 3.06 -16.76
N VAL A 294 3.08 3.54 -15.72
CA VAL A 294 2.05 2.77 -15.04
C VAL A 294 0.70 3.23 -15.54
N GLN A 295 -0.14 2.29 -15.91
CA GLN A 295 -1.53 2.49 -16.26
C GLN A 295 -2.40 1.97 -15.12
N VAL A 296 -3.34 2.80 -14.68
CA VAL A 296 -4.33 2.48 -13.64
C VAL A 296 -5.70 2.54 -14.30
N THR A 297 -6.34 1.39 -14.46
CA THR A 297 -7.54 1.24 -15.31
C THR A 297 -8.79 1.03 -14.49
N SER A 298 -9.86 1.71 -14.86
CA SER A 298 -11.18 1.55 -14.23
C SER A 298 -11.75 0.16 -14.51
N PRO A 299 -12.28 -0.55 -13.49
CA PRO A 299 -12.97 -1.83 -13.72
C PRO A 299 -14.31 -1.69 -14.45
N ALA A 300 -14.90 -0.49 -14.42
CA ALA A 300 -16.19 -0.23 -15.07
C ALA A 300 -16.06 0.09 -16.56
N ASP A 301 -14.93 0.68 -16.98
CA ASP A 301 -14.68 1.07 -18.36
C ASP A 301 -13.17 1.05 -18.64
N PRO A 302 -12.65 0.11 -19.44
CA PRO A 302 -11.22 0.00 -19.76
C PRO A 302 -10.66 1.18 -20.55
N GLU A 303 -11.50 2.00 -21.21
CA GLU A 303 -11.08 3.24 -21.88
C GLU A 303 -10.84 4.38 -20.88
N VAL A 304 -11.30 4.23 -19.63
CA VAL A 304 -11.07 5.18 -18.54
C VAL A 304 -9.85 4.75 -17.74
N ALA A 305 -8.75 5.51 -17.85
CA ALA A 305 -7.49 5.16 -17.20
C ALA A 305 -6.69 6.39 -16.76
N LEU A 306 -5.85 6.20 -15.75
CA LEU A 306 -4.76 7.10 -15.41
C LEU A 306 -3.44 6.53 -15.95
N HIS A 307 -2.59 7.40 -16.47
CA HIS A 307 -1.22 7.09 -16.85
C HIS A 307 -0.27 7.88 -15.97
N VAL A 308 0.72 7.23 -15.40
CA VAL A 308 1.74 7.88 -14.59
C VAL A 308 3.11 7.60 -15.20
N THR A 309 3.85 8.66 -15.53
CA THR A 309 5.25 8.55 -15.93
C THR A 309 6.11 9.41 -15.02
N GLN A 310 7.37 9.02 -14.88
CA GLN A 310 8.33 9.71 -14.05
C GLN A 310 9.69 9.77 -14.74
N SER A 311 10.42 10.86 -14.53
CA SER A 311 11.78 11.02 -15.03
C SER A 311 12.62 11.79 -14.03
N PRO A 312 13.82 11.33 -13.69
CA PRO A 312 14.76 12.14 -12.92
C PRO A 312 15.23 13.31 -13.79
N VAL A 313 15.13 14.51 -13.26
CA VAL A 313 15.43 15.77 -13.97
C VAL A 313 16.08 16.79 -13.01
N PRO A 314 17.27 16.50 -12.48
CA PRO A 314 17.91 17.38 -11.52
C PRO A 314 18.14 18.78 -12.12
N GLY A 315 17.72 19.82 -11.39
CA GLY A 315 17.87 21.20 -11.81
C GLY A 315 16.92 21.68 -12.91
N GLU A 316 15.95 20.84 -13.33
CA GLU A 316 14.95 21.26 -14.31
C GLU A 316 13.96 22.27 -13.72
N THR A 317 13.52 23.23 -14.53
CA THR A 317 12.48 24.19 -14.19
C THR A 317 11.22 23.93 -15.02
N LEU A 318 10.05 24.30 -14.49
CA LEU A 318 8.79 24.12 -15.22
C LEU A 318 8.76 24.86 -16.58
N PRO A 319 9.29 26.11 -16.71
CA PRO A 319 9.45 26.74 -18.03
C PRO A 319 10.39 25.97 -18.97
N GLY A 320 11.48 25.40 -18.48
CA GLY A 320 12.39 24.56 -19.27
C GLY A 320 11.70 23.27 -19.76
N THR A 321 10.90 22.65 -18.89
CA THR A 321 10.03 21.53 -19.27
C THR A 321 9.04 21.93 -20.36
N ALA A 322 8.37 23.07 -20.21
CA ALA A 322 7.41 23.56 -21.19
C ALA A 322 8.05 23.77 -22.56
N GLN A 323 9.25 24.38 -22.62
CA GLN A 323 9.98 24.58 -23.87
C GLN A 323 10.38 23.26 -24.56
N ARG A 324 10.81 22.26 -23.81
CA ARG A 324 11.14 20.93 -24.36
C ARG A 324 9.89 20.23 -24.91
N LEU A 325 8.81 20.24 -24.14
CA LEU A 325 7.54 19.66 -24.56
C LEU A 325 6.99 20.35 -25.81
N LYS A 326 7.04 21.68 -25.86
CA LYS A 326 6.59 22.44 -27.03
C LYS A 326 7.35 22.02 -28.29
N ARG A 327 8.68 21.91 -28.21
CA ARG A 327 9.50 21.44 -29.34
C ARG A 327 9.14 20.02 -29.79
N ALA A 328 8.88 19.12 -28.83
CA ALA A 328 8.48 17.76 -29.14
C ALA A 328 7.06 17.70 -29.79
N ILE A 329 6.14 18.52 -29.30
CA ILE A 329 4.80 18.67 -29.84
C ILE A 329 4.86 19.21 -31.28
N ASP A 330 5.66 20.26 -31.51
CA ASP A 330 5.81 20.88 -32.84
C ASP A 330 6.47 19.95 -33.87
N ALA A 331 7.28 18.98 -33.39
CA ALA A 331 7.88 17.95 -34.23
C ALA A 331 6.95 16.75 -34.53
N SER A 332 5.79 16.71 -33.87
CA SER A 332 4.84 15.62 -34.00
C SER A 332 3.81 15.91 -35.12
N PRO A 333 3.12 14.88 -35.66
CA PRO A 333 2.06 15.07 -36.64
C PRO A 333 0.97 16.01 -36.11
N ALA A 334 0.49 16.91 -36.98
CA ALA A 334 -0.55 17.88 -36.62
C ALA A 334 -1.82 17.20 -36.08
N GLY A 335 -2.42 17.74 -35.04
CA GLY A 335 -3.65 17.26 -34.46
C GLY A 335 -3.48 16.12 -33.42
N VAL A 336 -2.27 15.55 -33.27
CA VAL A 336 -2.00 14.52 -32.26
C VAL A 336 -1.91 15.14 -30.86
N PHE A 337 -1.20 16.25 -30.73
CA PHE A 337 -1.08 16.99 -29.49
C PHE A 337 -1.66 18.37 -29.65
N VAL A 338 -2.67 18.70 -28.85
CA VAL A 338 -3.42 19.95 -28.90
C VAL A 338 -3.54 20.59 -27.53
N ASP A 339 -4.07 21.79 -27.46
CA ASP A 339 -4.36 22.53 -26.21
C ASP A 339 -3.13 22.68 -25.29
N PHE A 340 -1.93 22.86 -25.88
CA PHE A 340 -0.72 23.06 -25.10
C PHE A 340 -0.79 24.36 -24.28
N ASN A 341 -0.61 24.23 -22.96
CA ASN A 341 -0.51 25.36 -22.04
C ASN A 341 0.79 25.25 -21.22
N PRO A 342 1.76 26.16 -21.43
CA PRO A 342 3.06 26.12 -20.75
C PRO A 342 3.00 26.53 -19.27
N SER A 343 1.90 27.17 -18.82
CA SER A 343 1.76 27.74 -17.48
C SER A 343 0.31 27.61 -17.02
N ASP A 344 -0.04 26.43 -16.58
CA ASP A 344 -1.39 26.09 -16.08
C ASP A 344 -1.36 25.85 -14.57
N ILE A 345 -2.53 25.85 -13.95
CA ILE A 345 -2.73 25.46 -12.55
C ILE A 345 -3.73 24.29 -12.51
N ARG A 346 -3.26 23.12 -12.09
CA ARG A 346 -4.09 21.94 -11.97
C ARG A 346 -4.13 21.46 -10.51
N ALA A 347 -5.33 21.29 -9.99
CA ALA A 347 -5.58 20.93 -8.59
C ALA A 347 -4.78 21.80 -7.58
N GLY A 348 -4.62 23.11 -7.88
CA GLY A 348 -3.88 24.06 -7.07
C GLY A 348 -2.35 24.03 -7.24
N ARG A 349 -1.81 23.27 -8.23
CA ARG A 349 -0.38 23.13 -8.48
C ARG A 349 0.02 23.71 -9.83
N PRO A 350 1.19 24.41 -9.93
CA PRO A 350 1.74 24.82 -11.22
C PRO A 350 2.04 23.61 -12.09
N ALA A 351 1.64 23.68 -13.36
CA ALA A 351 1.76 22.56 -14.29
C ALA A 351 1.95 23.04 -15.74
N VAL A 352 2.49 22.14 -16.58
CA VAL A 352 2.37 22.23 -18.03
C VAL A 352 1.32 21.24 -18.46
N THR A 353 0.40 21.64 -19.35
CA THR A 353 -0.66 20.76 -19.80
C THR A 353 -0.76 20.68 -21.31
N TYR A 354 -1.23 19.57 -21.81
CA TYR A 354 -1.63 19.37 -23.20
C TYR A 354 -2.61 18.19 -23.30
N ARG A 355 -3.24 18.06 -24.45
CA ARG A 355 -4.13 16.93 -24.75
C ARG A 355 -3.57 16.15 -25.93
N GLU A 356 -3.47 14.84 -25.74
CA GLU A 356 -3.13 13.88 -26.78
C GLU A 356 -4.44 13.28 -27.32
N VAL A 357 -4.60 13.32 -28.66
CA VAL A 357 -5.77 12.80 -29.36
C VAL A 357 -5.37 11.59 -30.18
N ARG A 358 -6.04 10.48 -29.95
CA ARG A 358 -5.87 9.23 -30.67
C ARG A 358 -7.21 8.73 -31.18
N ALA A 359 -7.18 7.74 -32.09
CA ALA A 359 -8.39 7.09 -32.53
C ALA A 359 -9.08 6.40 -31.33
N GLY A 360 -10.32 6.81 -31.04
CA GLY A 360 -11.15 6.20 -29.99
C GLY A 360 -10.94 6.78 -28.58
N HIS A 361 -9.86 7.47 -28.28
CA HIS A 361 -9.63 8.05 -26.93
C HIS A 361 -8.79 9.33 -26.97
N GLN A 362 -8.85 10.05 -25.89
CA GLN A 362 -7.99 11.21 -25.64
C GLN A 362 -7.35 11.10 -24.27
N VAL A 363 -6.12 11.64 -24.14
CA VAL A 363 -5.41 11.71 -22.86
C VAL A 363 -5.11 13.15 -22.54
N ARG A 364 -5.59 13.60 -21.37
CA ARG A 364 -5.27 14.94 -20.85
C ARG A 364 -4.06 14.83 -19.94
N TRP A 365 -2.94 15.35 -20.38
CA TRP A 365 -1.67 15.30 -19.66
C TRP A 365 -1.47 16.52 -18.76
N THR A 366 -1.03 16.25 -17.53
CA THR A 366 -0.59 17.25 -16.54
C THR A 366 0.83 16.91 -16.12
N ILE A 367 1.76 17.81 -16.38
CA ILE A 367 3.18 17.63 -16.10
C ILE A 367 3.56 18.53 -14.94
N LEU A 368 4.13 17.95 -13.90
CA LEU A 368 4.53 18.60 -12.65
C LEU A 368 6.02 18.38 -12.42
N LEU A 369 6.63 19.26 -11.65
CA LEU A 369 7.95 19.04 -11.05
C LEU A 369 7.82 18.95 -9.54
N ASP A 370 8.44 17.93 -8.97
CA ASP A 370 8.56 17.78 -7.52
C ASP A 370 10.00 17.38 -7.19
N GLY A 371 10.74 18.35 -6.63
CA GLY A 371 12.18 18.22 -6.45
C GLY A 371 12.90 17.95 -7.75
N ALA A 372 13.65 16.85 -7.82
CA ALA A 372 14.40 16.43 -9.00
C ALA A 372 13.61 15.44 -9.90
N VAL A 373 12.30 15.32 -9.71
CA VAL A 373 11.46 14.39 -10.47
C VAL A 373 10.43 15.14 -11.28
N ARG A 374 10.40 14.89 -12.59
CA ARG A 374 9.29 15.29 -13.45
C ARG A 374 8.26 14.17 -13.45
N ILE A 375 7.04 14.52 -13.10
CA ILE A 375 5.92 13.60 -13.00
C ILE A 375 4.88 13.99 -14.05
N SER A 376 4.45 13.05 -14.88
CA SER A 376 3.36 13.29 -15.81
C SER A 376 2.17 12.40 -15.44
N VAL A 377 1.02 13.02 -15.25
CA VAL A 377 -0.25 12.33 -15.01
C VAL A 377 -1.11 12.52 -16.25
N GLY A 378 -1.42 11.44 -16.94
CA GLY A 378 -2.33 11.39 -18.08
C GLY A 378 -3.68 10.84 -17.64
N CYS A 379 -4.75 11.53 -18.00
CA CYS A 379 -6.12 11.15 -17.71
C CYS A 379 -6.79 10.78 -19.04
N GLN A 380 -6.95 9.48 -19.29
CA GLN A 380 -7.51 8.91 -20.50
C GLN A 380 -9.01 8.70 -20.38
N SER A 381 -9.77 9.12 -21.38
CA SER A 381 -11.19 8.81 -21.52
C SER A 381 -11.59 8.70 -22.99
N GLY A 382 -12.63 7.95 -23.25
CA GLY A 382 -13.36 8.03 -24.51
C GLY A 382 -14.06 9.39 -24.67
N PRO A 383 -14.46 9.76 -25.91
CA PRO A 383 -15.22 10.98 -26.17
C PRO A 383 -16.54 11.00 -25.36
N GLY A 384 -16.79 12.09 -24.62
CA GLY A 384 -18.01 12.28 -23.82
C GLY A 384 -17.97 11.65 -22.41
N HIS A 385 -16.88 10.97 -22.02
CA HIS A 385 -16.72 10.36 -20.69
C HIS A 385 -15.76 11.15 -19.78
N GLU A 386 -15.40 12.38 -20.13
CA GLU A 386 -14.44 13.21 -19.38
C GLU A 386 -14.89 13.53 -17.96
N ASP A 387 -16.20 13.64 -17.74
CA ASP A 387 -16.78 13.97 -16.45
C ASP A 387 -16.58 12.85 -15.41
N LEU A 388 -16.64 11.60 -15.85
CA LEU A 388 -16.43 10.43 -15.00
C LEU A 388 -15.02 10.40 -14.39
N LEU A 389 -14.04 10.90 -15.13
CA LEU A 389 -12.63 10.90 -14.74
C LEU A 389 -12.20 12.17 -14.00
N ARG A 390 -13.00 13.23 -14.05
CA ARG A 390 -12.60 14.57 -13.58
C ARG A 390 -12.11 14.59 -12.14
N GLU A 391 -12.87 14.00 -11.21
CA GLU A 391 -12.52 14.02 -9.79
C GLU A 391 -11.34 13.07 -9.50
N VAL A 392 -11.29 11.89 -10.12
CA VAL A 392 -10.19 10.95 -9.99
C VAL A 392 -8.89 11.56 -10.50
N CYS A 393 -8.94 12.24 -11.65
CA CYS A 393 -7.81 12.96 -12.22
C CYS A 393 -7.34 14.12 -11.30
N ALA A 394 -8.28 14.92 -10.79
CA ALA A 394 -7.96 16.00 -9.87
C ALA A 394 -7.34 15.47 -8.57
N GLN A 395 -7.83 14.35 -8.05
CA GLN A 395 -7.25 13.67 -6.89
C GLN A 395 -5.84 13.17 -7.17
N ALA A 396 -5.62 12.48 -8.28
CA ALA A 396 -4.30 11.99 -8.68
C ALA A 396 -3.29 13.14 -8.80
N VAL A 397 -3.64 14.23 -9.52
CA VAL A 397 -2.78 15.42 -9.68
C VAL A 397 -2.52 16.13 -8.35
N ARG A 398 -3.50 16.19 -7.46
CA ARG A 398 -3.37 16.82 -6.13
C ARG A 398 -2.42 16.05 -5.22
N SER A 399 -2.53 14.72 -5.24
CA SER A 399 -1.82 13.84 -4.31
C SER A 399 -0.44 13.41 -4.82
N VAL A 400 -0.19 13.44 -6.14
CA VAL A 400 1.05 12.93 -6.71
C VAL A 400 2.25 13.72 -6.21
N HIS A 401 3.30 13.02 -5.76
CA HIS A 401 4.54 13.63 -5.28
C HIS A 401 5.72 12.65 -5.38
N ALA A 402 6.94 13.19 -5.32
CA ALA A 402 8.15 12.39 -5.34
C ALA A 402 8.43 11.74 -3.97
N VAL A 403 8.86 10.47 -3.97
CA VAL A 403 9.22 9.69 -2.76
C VAL A 403 10.63 9.10 -2.87
N GLY A 404 11.61 9.92 -3.22
CA GLY A 404 13.01 9.48 -3.26
C GLY A 404 13.79 9.98 -4.44
#